data_0c8bbefdc73f43bd2a3ffcafc43c5d5e
#
_entry.id   0c8bbefdc73f43bd2a3ffcafc43c5d5e
#
_cell.length_a   1.000
_cell.length_b   1.000
_cell.length_c   1.000
_cell.angle_alpha   90.00
_cell.angle_beta   90.00
_cell.angle_gamma   90.00
#
_symmetry.space_group_name_H-M   'P 1'
#
loop_
_entity.id
_entity.type
_entity.pdbx_description
1 polymer ?
#
loop_
_entity_poly.entity_id
_entity_poly.type
_entity_poly.pdbx_seq_one_letter_code
_entity_poly.pdbx_strand_id
1 'polypeptide(L)'
;MFLSGILVDIDGKGSSDCTIRDINPRGASITLCKTLPTGAQTILLDRGNRVAHFARVIWSSAGRSGLLFVRTYPMNKNLPPRLAFLWIFLLEANLLQAREAVARGVPAGAALASIGLTREHMHQVSRCARSSRRVQHLLESARRLLGER
;
A
#
# COMPACT_ATOMS: atom_id res chain seq x y z
N MET A 1 -17.99 1.54 7.83
CA MET A 1 -17.24 0.72 6.86
C MET A 1 -15.75 0.78 7.21
N PHE A 2 -15.10 -0.37 7.22
CA PHE A 2 -13.67 -0.45 7.51
C PHE A 2 -12.92 -0.83 6.23
N LEU A 3 -11.95 0.00 5.86
CA LEU A 3 -11.14 -0.20 4.65
C LEU A 3 -9.71 -0.57 5.04
N SER A 4 -9.07 -1.39 4.23
CA SER A 4 -7.67 -1.74 4.41
C SER A 4 -6.76 -0.64 3.89
N GLY A 5 -5.79 -0.23 4.69
CA GLY A 5 -4.81 0.77 4.33
C GLY A 5 -3.39 0.37 4.72
N ILE A 6 -2.43 1.10 4.18
CA ILE A 6 -1.03 0.96 4.53
C ILE A 6 -0.50 2.34 4.85
N LEU A 7 0.11 2.49 6.04
CA LEU A 7 0.86 3.69 6.37
C LEU A 7 2.30 3.50 5.95
N VAL A 8 2.81 4.39 5.13
CA VAL A 8 4.20 4.38 4.68
C VAL A 8 4.92 5.55 5.32
N ASP A 9 6.10 5.30 5.87
CA ASP A 9 6.94 6.35 6.42
C ASP A 9 7.33 7.34 5.32
N ILE A 10 7.36 8.63 5.63
CA ILE A 10 7.62 9.67 4.64
C ILE A 10 8.98 9.51 3.94
N ASP A 11 9.92 8.86 4.61
CA ASP A 11 11.25 8.57 4.06
C ASP A 11 11.29 7.29 3.21
N GLY A 12 10.20 6.56 3.13
CA GLY A 12 10.11 5.32 2.36
C GLY A 12 10.78 4.11 2.98
N LYS A 13 11.22 4.18 4.23
CA LYS A 13 11.97 3.09 4.88
C LYS A 13 11.12 2.00 5.49
N GLY A 14 9.88 2.28 5.83
CA GLY A 14 9.02 1.30 6.46
C GLY A 14 7.56 1.54 6.20
N SER A 15 6.75 0.55 6.55
CA SER A 15 5.30 0.61 6.43
C SER A 15 4.63 -0.16 7.55
N SER A 16 3.35 0.14 7.78
CA SER A 16 2.51 -0.55 8.75
C SER A 16 1.12 -0.72 8.19
N ASP A 17 0.51 -1.87 8.43
CA ASP A 17 -0.89 -2.07 8.07
C ASP A 17 -1.77 -1.23 9.00
N CYS A 18 -2.84 -0.70 8.45
CA CYS A 18 -3.84 0.02 9.23
C CYS A 18 -5.25 -0.25 8.70
N THR A 19 -6.22 0.06 9.53
CA THR A 19 -7.63 0.03 9.12
C THR A 19 -8.14 1.45 9.04
N ILE A 20 -8.69 1.82 7.89
CA ILE A 20 -9.32 3.12 7.67
C ILE A 20 -10.76 3.01 8.17
N ARG A 21 -11.08 3.77 9.23
CA ARG A 21 -12.41 3.74 9.83
C ARG A 21 -13.35 4.74 9.18
N ASP A 22 -12.87 5.96 8.96
CA ASP A 22 -13.59 7.02 8.29
C ASP A 22 -12.66 7.71 7.33
N ILE A 23 -13.16 8.08 6.16
CA ILE A 23 -12.39 8.83 5.16
C ILE A 23 -13.28 9.82 4.44
N ASN A 24 -12.75 11.01 4.20
CA ASN A 24 -13.36 12.04 3.37
C ASN A 24 -12.25 12.79 2.62
N PRO A 25 -12.57 13.75 1.73
CA PRO A 25 -11.52 14.43 0.96
C PRO A 25 -10.49 15.20 1.79
N ARG A 26 -10.76 15.51 3.04
CA ARG A 26 -9.86 16.28 3.91
C ARG A 26 -8.98 15.39 4.79
N GLY A 27 -9.41 14.20 5.11
CA GLY A 27 -8.66 13.36 6.01
C GLY A 27 -9.30 12.03 6.31
N ALA A 28 -8.71 11.33 7.26
CA ALA A 28 -9.17 10.00 7.66
C ALA A 28 -8.93 9.76 9.15
N SER A 29 -9.72 8.86 9.71
CA SER A 29 -9.47 8.24 11.01
C SER A 29 -9.02 6.81 10.78
N ILE A 30 -7.90 6.42 11.38
CA ILE A 30 -7.32 5.09 11.20
C ILE A 30 -7.08 4.39 12.54
N THR A 31 -7.03 3.07 12.49
CA THR A 31 -6.62 2.23 13.60
C THR A 31 -5.35 1.48 13.23
N LEU A 32 -4.37 1.48 14.13
CA LEU A 32 -3.12 0.72 13.93
C LEU A 32 -2.52 0.31 15.27
N CYS A 33 -1.56 -0.62 15.25
CA CYS A 33 -0.96 -1.21 16.45
C CYS A 33 0.04 -0.29 17.15
N LYS A 34 0.48 0.79 16.54
CA LYS A 34 1.45 1.72 17.12
C LYS A 34 0.86 3.12 17.28
N THR A 35 1.45 3.90 18.19
CA THR A 35 1.10 5.31 18.37
C THR A 35 1.92 6.18 17.43
N LEU A 36 1.23 7.07 16.72
CA LEU A 36 1.89 8.05 15.83
C LEU A 36 2.08 9.37 16.58
N PRO A 37 3.25 10.01 16.46
CA PRO A 37 3.45 11.34 17.03
C PRO A 37 2.56 12.37 16.35
N THR A 38 1.90 13.22 17.13
CA THR A 38 1.12 14.35 16.61
C THR A 38 2.05 15.31 15.85
N GLY A 39 1.62 15.73 14.67
CA GLY A 39 2.42 16.58 13.79
C GLY A 39 3.31 15.82 12.82
N ALA A 40 3.47 14.51 12.99
CA ALA A 40 4.26 13.69 12.09
C ALA A 40 3.64 13.64 10.69
N GLN A 41 4.48 13.58 9.67
CA GLN A 41 4.06 13.37 8.29
C GLN A 41 4.09 11.87 7.97
N THR A 42 3.10 11.43 7.21
CA THR A 42 2.97 10.04 6.79
C THR A 42 2.27 9.95 5.45
N ILE A 43 2.29 8.78 4.84
CA ILE A 43 1.58 8.52 3.59
C ILE A 43 0.58 7.41 3.86
N LEU A 44 -0.69 7.66 3.60
CA LEU A 44 -1.73 6.65 3.69
C LEU A 44 -2.04 6.12 2.29
N LEU A 45 -1.78 4.83 2.07
CA LEU A 45 -2.21 4.14 0.86
C LEU A 45 -3.58 3.52 1.11
N ASP A 46 -4.58 4.02 0.39
CA ASP A 46 -5.91 3.42 0.36
C ASP A 46 -5.89 2.32 -0.71
N ARG A 47 -5.87 1.07 -0.26
CA ARG A 47 -5.73 -0.09 -1.15
C ARG A 47 -6.94 -0.28 -2.05
N GLY A 48 -8.13 -0.02 -1.53
CA GLY A 48 -9.37 -0.20 -2.27
C GLY A 48 -9.54 0.81 -3.40
N ASN A 49 -9.26 2.08 -3.12
CA ASN A 49 -9.40 3.17 -4.08
C ASN A 49 -8.13 3.45 -4.87
N ARG A 50 -7.01 2.81 -4.51
CA ARG A 50 -5.70 2.96 -5.16
C ARG A 50 -5.24 4.41 -5.23
N VAL A 51 -5.27 5.08 -4.09
CA VAL A 51 -4.77 6.44 -3.95
C VAL A 51 -3.77 6.54 -2.80
N ALA A 52 -2.84 7.47 -2.93
CA ALA A 52 -1.86 7.78 -1.89
C ALA A 52 -2.15 9.17 -1.35
N HIS A 53 -2.39 9.25 -0.04
CA HIS A 53 -2.65 10.51 0.65
C HIS A 53 -1.43 10.90 1.47
N PHE A 54 -0.81 12.02 1.12
CA PHE A 54 0.19 12.63 1.99
C PHE A 54 -0.55 13.34 3.11
N ALA A 55 -0.23 12.99 4.34
CA ALA A 55 -1.01 13.39 5.49
C ALA A 55 -0.14 13.82 6.68
N ARG A 56 -0.76 14.59 7.56
CA ARG A 56 -0.20 14.95 8.86
C ARG A 56 -1.08 14.35 9.96
N VAL A 57 -0.45 13.80 10.99
CA VAL A 57 -1.16 13.31 12.18
C VAL A 57 -1.60 14.51 13.00
N ILE A 58 -2.92 14.70 13.15
CA ILE A 58 -3.48 15.82 13.92
C ILE A 58 -3.90 15.46 15.33
N TRP A 59 -4.17 14.17 15.58
CA TRP A 59 -4.39 13.62 16.92
C TRP A 59 -4.06 12.13 16.91
N SER A 60 -3.74 11.62 18.10
CA SER A 60 -3.46 10.20 18.28
C SER A 60 -3.87 9.79 19.70
N SER A 61 -4.57 8.68 19.85
CA SER A 61 -5.05 8.18 21.15
C SER A 61 -5.42 6.71 21.03
N ALA A 62 -4.88 5.89 21.93
CA ALA A 62 -5.29 4.51 22.15
C ALA A 62 -5.42 3.66 20.86
N GLY A 63 -4.38 3.68 20.01
CA GLY A 63 -4.37 2.89 18.77
C GLY A 63 -5.15 3.49 17.62
N ARG A 64 -5.67 4.71 17.78
CA ARG A 64 -6.38 5.46 16.74
C ARG A 64 -5.66 6.76 16.46
N SER A 65 -5.69 7.19 15.20
CA SER A 65 -5.08 8.45 14.78
C SER A 65 -5.96 9.14 13.76
N GLY A 66 -5.98 10.47 13.82
CA GLY A 66 -6.63 11.32 12.84
C GLY A 66 -5.59 11.92 11.91
N LEU A 67 -5.84 11.83 10.63
CA LEU A 67 -4.95 12.31 9.57
C LEU A 67 -5.62 13.45 8.81
N LEU A 68 -4.87 14.52 8.58
CA LEU A 68 -5.26 15.61 7.70
C LEU A 68 -4.50 15.45 6.38
N PHE A 69 -5.22 15.33 5.27
CA PHE A 69 -4.61 15.18 3.96
C PHE A 69 -4.05 16.51 3.46
N VAL A 70 -2.80 16.48 3.05
CA VAL A 70 -2.12 17.62 2.45
C VAL A 70 -2.20 17.52 0.93
N ARG A 71 -2.03 16.32 0.40
CA ARG A 71 -2.04 16.07 -1.04
C ARG A 71 -2.43 14.63 -1.33
N THR A 72 -3.17 14.40 -2.41
CA THR A 72 -3.62 13.07 -2.83
C THR A 72 -3.18 12.79 -4.25
N TYR A 73 -2.63 11.59 -4.48
CA TYR A 73 -2.19 11.13 -5.80
C TYR A 73 -2.87 9.81 -6.15
N PRO A 74 -3.50 9.68 -7.32
CA PRO A 74 -3.94 8.38 -7.80
C PRO A 74 -2.73 7.47 -8.05
N MET A 75 -2.82 6.21 -7.65
CA MET A 75 -1.80 5.20 -7.93
C MET A 75 -2.01 4.65 -9.34
N ASN A 76 -1.54 5.38 -10.33
CA ASN A 76 -1.63 5.03 -11.74
C ASN A 76 -0.33 5.38 -12.46
N LYS A 77 -0.31 5.21 -13.80
CA LYS A 77 0.88 5.48 -14.63
C LYS A 77 1.39 6.92 -14.55
N ASN A 78 0.55 7.85 -14.10
CA ASN A 78 0.89 9.27 -13.99
C ASN A 78 1.47 9.66 -12.64
N LEU A 79 1.64 8.70 -11.72
CA LEU A 79 2.27 8.95 -10.43
C LEU A 79 3.68 9.52 -10.64
N PRO A 80 4.05 10.64 -9.97
CA PRO A 80 5.37 11.22 -10.15
C PRO A 80 6.49 10.21 -9.88
N PRO A 81 7.58 10.21 -10.65
CA PRO A 81 8.67 9.23 -10.47
C PRO A 81 9.27 9.21 -9.07
N ARG A 82 9.32 10.36 -8.38
CA ARG A 82 9.82 10.43 -7.00
C ARG A 82 8.95 9.64 -6.00
N LEU A 83 7.70 9.35 -6.36
CA LEU A 83 6.76 8.61 -5.53
C LEU A 83 6.60 7.15 -5.97
N ALA A 84 7.33 6.74 -6.99
CA ALA A 84 7.20 5.40 -7.56
C ALA A 84 7.53 4.29 -6.55
N PHE A 85 8.30 4.60 -5.50
CA PHE A 85 8.57 3.63 -4.41
C PHE A 85 7.30 3.13 -3.73
N LEU A 86 6.20 3.89 -3.78
CA LEU A 86 4.92 3.49 -3.19
C LEU A 86 4.35 2.22 -3.86
N TRP A 87 4.66 1.98 -5.13
CA TRP A 87 4.27 0.76 -5.82
C TRP A 87 4.85 -0.48 -5.16
N ILE A 88 6.06 -0.37 -4.59
CA ILE A 88 6.73 -1.49 -3.90
C ILE A 88 5.90 -1.92 -2.68
N PHE A 89 5.47 -0.97 -1.87
CA PHE A 89 4.66 -1.26 -0.69
C PHE A 89 3.30 -1.85 -1.06
N LEU A 90 2.67 -1.30 -2.09
CA LEU A 90 1.38 -1.80 -2.56
C LEU A 90 1.50 -3.23 -3.10
N LEU A 91 2.53 -3.51 -3.91
CA LEU A 91 2.79 -4.85 -4.44
C LEU A 91 3.05 -5.85 -3.31
N GLU A 92 3.88 -5.50 -2.33
CA GLU A 92 4.20 -6.35 -1.20
C GLU A 92 2.94 -6.75 -0.41
N ALA A 93 2.09 -5.79 -0.09
CA ALA A 93 0.85 -6.04 0.62
C ALA A 93 -0.13 -6.90 -0.19
N ASN A 94 -0.24 -6.63 -1.48
CA ASN A 94 -1.13 -7.37 -2.36
C ASN A 94 -0.65 -8.82 -2.56
N LEU A 95 0.66 -9.03 -2.66
CA LEU A 95 1.22 -10.39 -2.73
C LEU A 95 0.95 -11.20 -1.47
N LEU A 96 1.10 -10.59 -0.30
CA LEU A 96 0.81 -11.26 0.95
C LEU A 96 -0.65 -11.70 1.01
N GLN A 97 -1.56 -10.82 0.64
CA GLN A 97 -2.99 -11.11 0.60
C GLN A 97 -3.31 -12.23 -0.40
N ALA A 98 -2.69 -12.22 -1.57
CA ALA A 98 -2.88 -13.27 -2.58
C ALA A 98 -2.40 -14.64 -2.08
N ARG A 99 -1.24 -14.68 -1.42
CA ARG A 99 -0.70 -15.93 -0.84
C ARG A 99 -1.62 -16.49 0.24
N GLU A 100 -2.15 -15.65 1.09
CA GLU A 100 -3.10 -16.06 2.13
C GLU A 100 -4.37 -16.63 1.52
N ALA A 101 -4.90 -16.00 0.46
CA ALA A 101 -6.08 -16.48 -0.24
C ALA A 101 -5.83 -17.85 -0.90
N VAL A 102 -4.69 -18.03 -1.54
CA VAL A 102 -4.30 -19.31 -2.15
C VAL A 102 -4.16 -20.40 -1.08
N ALA A 103 -3.58 -20.08 0.08
CA ALA A 103 -3.47 -21.02 1.19
C ALA A 103 -4.83 -21.47 1.73
N ARG A 104 -5.87 -20.65 1.58
CA ARG A 104 -7.25 -21.00 1.95
C ARG A 104 -8.01 -21.73 0.85
N GLY A 105 -7.36 -22.08 -0.25
CA GLY A 105 -7.96 -22.82 -1.36
C GLY A 105 -8.52 -21.98 -2.49
N VAL A 106 -8.34 -20.67 -2.48
CA VAL A 106 -8.77 -19.83 -3.59
C VAL A 106 -7.82 -20.05 -4.79
N PRO A 107 -8.34 -20.25 -6.01
CA PRO A 107 -7.48 -20.37 -7.19
C PRO A 107 -6.60 -19.14 -7.36
N ALA A 108 -5.32 -19.33 -7.74
CA ALA A 108 -4.34 -18.26 -7.86
C ALA A 108 -4.81 -17.12 -8.78
N GLY A 109 -5.41 -17.45 -9.93
CA GLY A 109 -5.94 -16.44 -10.86
C GLY A 109 -7.03 -15.58 -10.24
N ALA A 110 -7.95 -16.20 -9.48
CA ALA A 110 -9.03 -15.48 -8.79
C ALA A 110 -8.48 -14.60 -7.66
N ALA A 111 -7.50 -15.10 -6.89
CA ALA A 111 -6.88 -14.34 -5.81
C ALA A 111 -6.16 -13.10 -6.35
N LEU A 112 -5.40 -13.22 -7.43
CA LEU A 112 -4.71 -12.11 -8.06
C LEU A 112 -5.67 -11.09 -8.65
N ALA A 113 -6.74 -11.56 -9.30
CA ALA A 113 -7.76 -10.67 -9.87
C ALA A 113 -8.47 -9.85 -8.79
N SER A 114 -8.78 -10.47 -7.63
CA SER A 114 -9.51 -9.80 -6.56
C SER A 114 -8.72 -8.65 -5.92
N ILE A 115 -7.40 -8.74 -5.88
CA ILE A 115 -6.53 -7.68 -5.32
C ILE A 115 -6.01 -6.72 -6.37
N GLY A 116 -6.38 -6.93 -7.65
CA GLY A 116 -5.96 -6.06 -8.74
C GLY A 116 -4.47 -6.09 -9.05
N LEU A 117 -3.78 -7.20 -8.74
CA LEU A 117 -2.39 -7.37 -9.10
C LEU A 117 -2.30 -7.60 -10.62
N THR A 118 -1.71 -6.67 -11.34
CA THR A 118 -1.60 -6.69 -12.78
C THR A 118 -0.15 -6.66 -13.24
N ARG A 119 0.08 -6.99 -14.52
CA ARG A 119 1.40 -6.85 -15.13
C ARG A 119 1.90 -5.40 -15.11
N GLU A 120 0.97 -4.44 -15.19
CA GLU A 120 1.31 -3.02 -15.10
C GLU A 120 1.91 -2.67 -13.74
N HIS A 121 1.33 -3.18 -12.64
CA HIS A 121 1.90 -3.01 -11.29
C HIS A 121 3.33 -3.54 -11.23
N MET A 122 3.57 -4.73 -11.77
CA MET A 122 4.89 -5.34 -11.80
C MET A 122 5.88 -4.51 -12.62
N HIS A 123 5.41 -3.98 -13.76
CA HIS A 123 6.23 -3.12 -14.61
C HIS A 123 6.62 -1.82 -13.89
N GLN A 124 5.67 -1.17 -13.20
CA GLN A 124 5.95 0.03 -12.42
C GLN A 124 6.96 -0.24 -11.31
N VAL A 125 6.81 -1.34 -10.60
CA VAL A 125 7.76 -1.74 -9.55
C VAL A 125 9.15 -1.99 -10.13
N SER A 126 9.26 -2.65 -11.28
CA SER A 126 10.55 -2.94 -11.90
C SER A 126 11.30 -1.69 -12.35
N ARG A 127 10.56 -0.62 -12.68
CA ARG A 127 11.16 0.67 -13.04
C ARG A 127 11.72 1.42 -11.83
N CYS A 128 11.21 1.17 -10.63
CA CYS A 128 11.55 1.94 -9.43
C CYS A 128 12.91 1.59 -8.84
N ALA A 129 13.32 0.33 -8.87
CA ALA A 129 14.52 -0.11 -8.18
C ALA A 129 15.11 -1.36 -8.80
N ARG A 130 15.70 -1.23 -9.99
CA ARG A 130 16.28 -2.35 -10.74
C ARG A 130 17.39 -3.10 -9.99
N SER A 131 18.09 -2.44 -9.08
CA SER A 131 19.23 -3.00 -8.36
C SER A 131 18.89 -3.58 -6.99
N SER A 132 17.66 -3.41 -6.51
CA SER A 132 17.27 -3.88 -5.19
C SER A 132 16.94 -5.38 -5.21
N ARG A 133 17.61 -6.17 -4.36
CA ARG A 133 17.30 -7.59 -4.18
C ARG A 133 15.88 -7.81 -3.68
N ARG A 134 15.41 -6.93 -2.79
CA ARG A 134 14.04 -6.99 -2.26
C ARG A 134 13.02 -6.88 -3.41
N VAL A 135 13.21 -5.92 -4.30
CA VAL A 135 12.31 -5.72 -5.45
C VAL A 135 12.36 -6.92 -6.39
N GLN A 136 13.55 -7.44 -6.70
CA GLN A 136 13.69 -8.62 -7.55
C GLN A 136 12.98 -9.84 -6.95
N HIS A 137 13.12 -10.03 -5.65
CA HIS A 137 12.44 -11.13 -4.95
C HIS A 137 10.91 -10.99 -5.00
N LEU A 138 10.39 -9.77 -4.81
CA LEU A 138 8.96 -9.49 -4.93
C LEU A 138 8.44 -9.76 -6.34
N LEU A 139 9.18 -9.33 -7.36
CA LEU A 139 8.81 -9.57 -8.76
C LEU A 139 8.80 -11.05 -9.11
N GLU A 140 9.78 -11.82 -8.66
CA GLU A 140 9.81 -13.27 -8.84
C GLU A 140 8.61 -13.94 -8.17
N SER A 141 8.29 -13.55 -6.95
CA SER A 141 7.13 -14.08 -6.23
C SER A 141 5.84 -13.78 -6.97
N ALA A 142 5.69 -12.56 -7.50
CA ALA A 142 4.52 -12.18 -8.29
C ALA A 142 4.41 -13.00 -9.57
N ARG A 143 5.51 -13.20 -10.28
CA ARG A 143 5.54 -14.01 -11.51
C ARG A 143 5.15 -15.45 -11.25
N ARG A 144 5.64 -16.04 -10.15
CA ARG A 144 5.26 -17.40 -9.76
C ARG A 144 3.77 -17.53 -9.52
N LEU A 145 3.16 -16.57 -8.83
CA LEU A 145 1.72 -16.57 -8.60
C LEU A 145 0.93 -16.42 -9.90
N LEU A 146 1.45 -15.65 -10.87
CA LEU A 146 0.84 -15.49 -12.19
C LEU A 146 1.06 -16.71 -13.10
N GLY A 147 1.85 -17.70 -12.66
CA GLY A 147 2.19 -18.88 -13.47
C GLY A 147 3.24 -18.60 -14.53
N GLU A 148 3.93 -17.50 -14.48
CA GLU A 148 5.05 -17.17 -15.38
C GLU A 148 6.32 -17.89 -14.90
N ARG A 149 7.04 -18.47 -15.84
CA ARG A 149 8.33 -19.12 -15.59
C ARG A 149 9.51 -18.19 -15.92
#